data_ac3126e8e2c14f1d80d99f0f3f846357
#
_entry.id   ac3126e8e2c14f1d80d99f0f3f846357
#
_cell.length_a   1.000
_cell.length_b   1.000
_cell.length_c   1.000
_cell.angle_alpha   90.00
_cell.angle_beta   90.00
_cell.angle_gamma   90.00
#
_symmetry.space_group_name_H-M   'P 1'
#
loop_
_entity.id
_entity.type
_entity.pdbx_description
1 polymer ?
#
loop_
_entity_poly.entity_id
_entity_poly.type
_entity_poly.pdbx_seq_one_letter_code
_entity_poly.pdbx_strand_id
1 'polypeptide(L)'
;MGDLEENKRMVVEYYELAFNEHKPEEAVEKYLGSEYIQHNPQAPDGPEAFIAFVKAFPEMSVDIRRVIAEGDLVVTHGVVKFTADDRGTVAVDFFRLEDGKVVEHWDVLQPWPEESANPHPMF
;
A
#
# COMPACT_ATOMS: atom_id res chain seq x y z
N MET A 1 7.86 -14.26 -14.38
CA MET A 1 8.14 -12.84 -14.31
C MET A 1 7.10 -12.10 -15.13
N GLY A 2 6.36 -11.23 -14.55
CA GLY A 2 5.31 -10.51 -15.21
C GLY A 2 5.83 -9.29 -15.97
N ASP A 3 4.91 -8.70 -16.71
CA ASP A 3 5.10 -7.42 -17.34
C ASP A 3 5.20 -6.36 -16.23
N LEU A 4 6.23 -5.52 -16.24
CA LEU A 4 6.44 -4.49 -15.23
C LEU A 4 5.29 -3.48 -15.18
N GLU A 5 4.75 -3.09 -16.33
CA GLU A 5 3.62 -2.17 -16.38
C GLU A 5 2.36 -2.80 -15.79
N GLU A 6 2.12 -4.06 -16.06
CA GLU A 6 1.00 -4.80 -15.50
C GLU A 6 1.14 -4.94 -13.98
N ASN A 7 2.36 -5.23 -13.49
CA ASN A 7 2.61 -5.33 -12.06
C ASN A 7 2.37 -4.01 -11.34
N LYS A 8 2.80 -2.88 -11.94
CA LYS A 8 2.54 -1.54 -11.38
C LYS A 8 1.03 -1.26 -11.31
N ARG A 9 0.31 -1.54 -12.40
CA ARG A 9 -1.13 -1.33 -12.46
C ARG A 9 -1.85 -2.13 -11.40
N MET A 10 -1.45 -3.38 -11.24
CA MET A 10 -2.07 -4.31 -10.29
C MET A 10 -1.93 -3.83 -8.85
N VAL A 11 -0.73 -3.38 -8.47
CA VAL A 11 -0.46 -2.88 -7.12
C VAL A 11 -1.24 -1.61 -6.83
N VAL A 12 -1.31 -0.69 -7.78
CA VAL A 12 -2.10 0.53 -7.61
C VAL A 12 -3.58 0.20 -7.44
N GLU A 13 -4.12 -0.68 -8.28
CA GLU A 13 -5.52 -1.10 -8.19
C GLU A 13 -5.82 -1.79 -6.86
N TYR A 14 -4.88 -2.60 -6.36
CA TYR A 14 -5.01 -3.26 -5.08
C TYR A 14 -5.24 -2.24 -3.95
N TYR A 15 -4.39 -1.23 -3.86
CA TYR A 15 -4.51 -0.22 -2.81
C TYR A 15 -5.73 0.69 -3.02
N GLU A 16 -6.03 1.06 -4.27
CA GLU A 16 -7.22 1.85 -4.56
C GLU A 16 -8.50 1.12 -4.13
N LEU A 17 -8.60 -0.15 -4.47
CA LEU A 17 -9.77 -0.94 -4.15
C LEU A 17 -9.90 -1.15 -2.64
N ALA A 18 -8.80 -1.51 -1.97
CA ALA A 18 -8.82 -1.80 -0.55
C ALA A 18 -9.06 -0.55 0.29
N PHE A 19 -8.31 0.52 0.04
CA PHE A 19 -8.30 1.68 0.93
C PHE A 19 -9.24 2.80 0.48
N ASN A 20 -9.28 3.13 -0.81
CA ASN A 20 -10.10 4.25 -1.28
C ASN A 20 -11.54 3.85 -1.52
N GLU A 21 -11.77 2.64 -2.02
CA GLU A 21 -13.12 2.12 -2.21
C GLU A 21 -13.62 1.31 -1.01
N HIS A 22 -12.75 1.02 -0.05
CA HIS A 22 -13.09 0.28 1.18
C HIS A 22 -13.71 -1.09 0.91
N LYS A 23 -13.09 -1.83 -0.02
CA LYS A 23 -13.51 -3.19 -0.36
C LYS A 23 -12.34 -4.16 -0.13
N PRO A 24 -11.92 -4.36 1.14
CA PRO A 24 -10.73 -5.15 1.42
C PRO A 24 -10.86 -6.64 1.09
N GLU A 25 -12.05 -7.23 1.27
CA GLU A 25 -12.25 -8.64 0.91
C GLU A 25 -12.08 -8.86 -0.59
N GLU A 26 -12.67 -7.98 -1.39
CA GLU A 26 -12.58 -8.04 -2.84
C GLU A 26 -11.14 -7.82 -3.30
N ALA A 27 -10.45 -6.85 -2.68
CA ALA A 27 -9.06 -6.58 -3.01
C ALA A 27 -8.15 -7.77 -2.69
N VAL A 28 -8.35 -8.41 -1.56
CA VAL A 28 -7.59 -9.59 -1.15
C VAL A 28 -7.82 -10.74 -2.12
N GLU A 29 -9.08 -11.03 -2.44
CA GLU A 29 -9.40 -12.11 -3.36
C GLU A 29 -8.75 -11.91 -4.73
N LYS A 30 -8.76 -10.67 -5.21
CA LYS A 30 -8.30 -10.36 -6.56
C LYS A 30 -6.78 -10.23 -6.68
N TYR A 31 -6.12 -9.66 -5.67
CA TYR A 31 -4.73 -9.24 -5.80
C TYR A 31 -3.74 -9.95 -4.87
N LEU A 32 -4.17 -10.50 -3.73
CA LEU A 32 -3.23 -11.15 -2.82
C LEU A 32 -3.15 -12.65 -3.09
N GLY A 33 -1.96 -13.21 -2.82
CA GLY A 33 -1.78 -14.65 -2.81
C GLY A 33 -2.32 -15.27 -1.52
N SER A 34 -2.25 -16.58 -1.42
CA SER A 34 -2.64 -17.30 -0.20
C SER A 34 -1.70 -16.99 0.97
N GLU A 35 -0.46 -16.63 0.65
CA GLU A 35 0.53 -16.20 1.60
C GLU A 35 0.75 -14.70 1.44
N TYR A 36 0.79 -13.97 2.53
CA TYR A 36 1.07 -12.54 2.51
C TYR A 36 2.00 -12.24 3.67
N ILE A 37 3.28 -12.14 3.38
CA ILE A 37 4.32 -11.93 4.37
C ILE A 37 4.42 -10.44 4.67
N GLN A 38 4.35 -10.08 5.94
CA GLN A 38 4.35 -8.68 6.35
C GLN A 38 5.63 -8.32 7.10
N HIS A 39 6.25 -7.21 6.69
CA HIS A 39 7.44 -6.67 7.37
C HIS A 39 7.16 -5.39 8.16
N ASN A 40 5.94 -4.87 8.08
CA ASN A 40 5.54 -3.77 8.94
C ASN A 40 5.41 -4.33 10.36
N PRO A 41 6.14 -3.77 11.35
CA PRO A 41 6.15 -4.36 12.70
C PRO A 41 4.81 -4.30 13.43
N GLN A 42 3.87 -3.54 12.92
CA GLN A 42 2.54 -3.40 13.54
C GLN A 42 1.47 -4.25 12.86
N ALA A 43 1.83 -5.01 11.83
CA ALA A 43 0.88 -5.80 11.06
C ALA A 43 1.26 -7.27 11.06
N PRO A 44 0.32 -8.17 11.43
CA PRO A 44 0.58 -9.61 11.33
C PRO A 44 0.56 -10.08 9.87
N ASP A 45 1.12 -11.27 9.63
CA ASP A 45 1.05 -11.90 8.32
C ASP A 45 -0.39 -12.30 7.98
N GLY A 46 -0.64 -12.42 6.67
CA GLY A 46 -1.85 -13.04 6.16
C GLY A 46 -2.87 -12.06 5.62
N PRO A 47 -3.67 -12.52 4.65
CA PRO A 47 -4.71 -11.68 4.05
C PRO A 47 -5.79 -11.24 5.02
N GLU A 48 -6.16 -12.09 5.98
CA GLU A 48 -7.18 -11.78 6.98
C GLU A 48 -6.77 -10.60 7.86
N ALA A 49 -5.48 -10.52 8.21
CA ALA A 49 -4.96 -9.40 9.00
C ALA A 49 -5.06 -8.09 8.22
N PHE A 50 -4.81 -8.14 6.91
CA PHE A 50 -4.96 -6.97 6.05
C PHE A 50 -6.42 -6.50 6.02
N ILE A 51 -7.36 -7.41 5.85
CA ILE A 51 -8.79 -7.08 5.85
C ILE A 51 -9.19 -6.42 7.17
N ALA A 52 -8.77 -7.00 8.29
CA ALA A 52 -9.08 -6.45 9.61
C ALA A 52 -8.52 -5.05 9.78
N PHE A 53 -7.30 -4.80 9.28
CA PHE A 53 -6.67 -3.50 9.34
C PHE A 53 -7.48 -2.45 8.58
N VAL A 54 -7.86 -2.74 7.34
CA VAL A 54 -8.66 -1.80 6.54
C VAL A 54 -10.00 -1.49 7.21
N LYS A 55 -10.66 -2.50 7.76
CA LYS A 55 -11.94 -2.33 8.44
C LYS A 55 -11.83 -1.50 9.71
N ALA A 56 -10.66 -1.55 10.37
CA ALA A 56 -10.43 -0.76 11.58
C ALA A 56 -10.32 0.75 11.29
N PHE A 57 -10.04 1.13 10.04
CA PHE A 57 -9.85 2.53 9.66
C PHE A 57 -10.76 2.88 8.48
N PRO A 58 -12.08 3.04 8.71
CA PRO A 58 -13.05 3.24 7.62
C PRO A 58 -12.87 4.55 6.85
N GLU A 59 -12.15 5.52 7.41
CA GLU A 59 -11.87 6.80 6.71
C GLU A 59 -10.51 6.82 6.04
N MET A 60 -9.77 5.73 6.10
CA MET A 60 -8.42 5.67 5.55
C MET A 60 -8.44 5.84 4.03
N SER A 61 -7.47 6.60 3.53
CA SER A 61 -7.27 6.80 2.09
C SER A 61 -5.79 6.79 1.76
N VAL A 62 -5.47 6.49 0.50
CA VAL A 62 -4.09 6.53 0.01
C VAL A 62 -4.05 7.38 -1.27
N ASP A 63 -2.96 8.11 -1.44
CA ASP A 63 -2.70 8.90 -2.64
C ASP A 63 -1.31 8.50 -3.13
N ILE A 64 -1.27 7.67 -4.16
CA ILE A 64 -0.02 7.17 -4.71
C ILE A 64 0.48 8.14 -5.77
N ARG A 65 1.69 8.63 -5.59
CA ARG A 65 2.29 9.63 -6.47
C ARG A 65 3.30 9.05 -7.44
N ARG A 66 4.02 8.00 -7.06
CA ARG A 66 5.06 7.38 -7.90
C ARG A 66 4.98 5.88 -7.77
N VAL A 67 5.20 5.19 -8.88
CA VAL A 67 5.22 3.72 -8.93
C VAL A 67 6.41 3.30 -9.77
N ILE A 68 7.23 2.44 -9.20
CA ILE A 68 8.45 1.94 -9.86
C ILE A 68 8.42 0.43 -9.76
N ALA A 69 8.85 -0.26 -10.81
CA ALA A 69 8.89 -1.72 -10.82
C ALA A 69 10.20 -2.22 -11.40
N GLU A 70 10.72 -3.30 -10.79
CA GLU A 70 11.91 -4.00 -11.27
C GLU A 70 11.83 -5.46 -10.83
N GLY A 71 12.04 -6.39 -11.76
CA GLY A 71 11.92 -7.82 -11.45
C GLY A 71 10.54 -8.16 -10.94
N ASP A 72 10.48 -8.77 -9.76
CA ASP A 72 9.22 -9.12 -9.11
C ASP A 72 8.78 -8.10 -8.05
N LEU A 73 9.44 -6.94 -7.99
CA LEU A 73 9.16 -5.91 -7.00
C LEU A 73 8.47 -4.70 -7.62
N VAL A 74 7.52 -4.15 -6.87
CA VAL A 74 6.89 -2.87 -7.18
C VAL A 74 7.04 -1.98 -5.95
N VAL A 75 7.40 -0.71 -6.17
CA VAL A 75 7.56 0.27 -5.11
C VAL A 75 6.59 1.41 -5.36
N THR A 76 5.85 1.79 -4.34
CA THR A 76 4.97 2.97 -4.39
C THR A 76 5.43 4.01 -3.39
N HIS A 77 5.23 5.27 -3.75
CA HIS A 77 5.54 6.42 -2.90
C HIS A 77 4.34 7.33 -2.91
N GLY A 78 3.85 7.67 -1.72
CA GLY A 78 2.67 8.49 -1.61
C GLY A 78 2.38 8.89 -0.18
N VAL A 79 1.12 9.22 0.08
CA VAL A 79 0.68 9.64 1.41
C VAL A 79 -0.58 8.87 1.80
N VAL A 80 -0.64 8.51 3.07
CA VAL A 80 -1.75 7.78 3.67
C VAL A 80 -2.39 8.69 4.71
N LYS A 81 -3.73 8.76 4.72
CA LYS A 81 -4.49 9.41 5.77
C LYS A 81 -5.31 8.35 6.48
N PHE A 82 -5.18 8.28 7.80
CA PHE A 82 -5.94 7.31 8.59
C PHE A 82 -7.35 7.80 8.91
N THR A 83 -7.54 9.14 8.93
CA THR A 83 -8.84 9.78 9.09
C THR A 83 -8.96 10.89 8.04
N ALA A 84 -10.18 11.37 7.83
CA ALA A 84 -10.44 12.40 6.81
C ALA A 84 -9.70 13.71 7.06
N ASP A 85 -9.45 14.06 8.32
CA ASP A 85 -8.79 15.30 8.71
C ASP A 85 -7.31 15.11 9.09
N ASP A 86 -6.77 13.91 8.91
CA ASP A 86 -5.37 13.60 9.16
C ASP A 86 -4.50 14.42 8.20
N ARG A 87 -3.37 14.94 8.70
CA ARG A 87 -2.40 15.62 7.85
C ARG A 87 -1.77 14.67 6.84
N GLY A 88 -1.52 13.43 7.26
CA GLY A 88 -0.96 12.39 6.41
C GLY A 88 0.33 11.81 6.92
N THR A 89 0.57 10.57 6.52
CA THR A 89 1.81 9.83 6.77
C THR A 89 2.39 9.47 5.41
N VAL A 90 3.63 9.90 5.17
CA VAL A 90 4.31 9.58 3.92
C VAL A 90 4.72 8.13 3.96
N ALA A 91 4.43 7.41 2.89
CA ALA A 91 4.65 5.97 2.83
C ALA A 91 5.44 5.58 1.59
N VAL A 92 6.45 4.75 1.79
CA VAL A 92 7.11 4.03 0.70
C VAL A 92 6.82 2.55 0.95
N ASP A 93 6.13 1.92 0.02
CA ASP A 93 5.71 0.53 0.12
C ASP A 93 6.43 -0.30 -0.94
N PHE A 94 6.89 -1.48 -0.54
CA PHE A 94 7.48 -2.46 -1.44
C PHE A 94 6.58 -3.68 -1.47
N PHE A 95 6.29 -4.15 -2.67
CA PHE A 95 5.46 -5.34 -2.89
C PHE A 95 6.25 -6.33 -3.73
N ARG A 96 6.28 -7.58 -3.29
CA ARG A 96 6.82 -8.66 -4.12
C ARG A 96 5.65 -9.45 -4.70
N LEU A 97 5.72 -9.71 -5.99
CA LEU A 97 4.68 -10.43 -6.71
C LEU A 97 5.18 -11.82 -7.12
N GLU A 98 4.27 -12.77 -7.11
CA GLU A 98 4.54 -14.14 -7.52
C GLU A 98 3.27 -14.68 -8.17
N ASP A 99 3.41 -15.18 -9.39
CA ASP A 99 2.28 -15.73 -10.16
C ASP A 99 1.09 -14.76 -10.26
N GLY A 100 1.38 -13.47 -10.46
CA GLY A 100 0.36 -12.45 -10.63
C GLY A 100 -0.36 -12.04 -9.35
N LYS A 101 0.23 -12.33 -8.19
CA LYS A 101 -0.34 -11.98 -6.89
C LYS A 101 0.71 -11.32 -6.01
N VAL A 102 0.27 -10.44 -5.12
CA VAL A 102 1.14 -9.85 -4.10
C VAL A 102 1.29 -10.85 -2.96
N VAL A 103 2.54 -11.20 -2.64
CA VAL A 103 2.83 -12.22 -1.61
C VAL A 103 3.67 -11.70 -0.45
N GLU A 104 4.21 -10.50 -0.57
CA GLU A 104 5.08 -9.95 0.47
C GLU A 104 5.09 -8.43 0.41
N HIS A 105 5.16 -7.79 1.57
CA HIS A 105 5.05 -6.34 1.69
C HIS A 105 6.00 -5.80 2.75
N TRP A 106 6.69 -4.71 2.41
CA TRP A 106 7.49 -3.89 3.34
C TRP A 106 7.01 -2.46 3.22
N ASP A 107 7.16 -1.69 4.27
CA ASP A 107 6.95 -0.25 4.15
C ASP A 107 7.83 0.54 5.11
N VAL A 108 8.00 1.81 4.77
CA VAL A 108 8.65 2.80 5.63
C VAL A 108 7.71 3.97 5.70
N LEU A 109 7.34 4.36 6.90
CA LEU A 109 6.34 5.39 7.14
C LEU A 109 6.95 6.53 7.94
N GLN A 110 6.59 7.76 7.56
CA GLN A 110 6.98 8.94 8.32
C GLN A 110 5.81 9.92 8.36
N PRO A 111 5.34 10.32 9.55
CA PRO A 111 4.33 11.37 9.64
C PRO A 111 4.83 12.63 8.94
N TRP A 112 3.96 13.25 8.15
CA TRP A 112 4.34 14.44 7.40
C TRP A 112 4.43 15.63 8.36
N PRO A 113 5.63 16.19 8.60
CA PRO A 113 5.79 17.25 9.58
C PRO A 113 5.17 18.57 9.12
N GLU A 114 4.70 19.37 10.08
CA GLU A 114 4.13 20.69 9.77
C GLU A 114 5.21 21.67 9.37
N GLU A 115 6.40 21.51 9.90
CA GLU A 115 7.53 22.38 9.61
C GLU A 115 8.56 21.66 8.74
N SER A 116 9.13 22.39 7.79
CA SER A 116 10.11 21.84 6.87
C SER A 116 11.14 22.91 6.53
N ALA A 117 12.36 22.46 6.26
CA ALA A 117 13.45 23.33 5.83
C ALA A 117 13.25 23.85 4.39
N ASN A 118 12.30 23.30 3.64
CA ASN A 118 11.99 23.73 2.28
C ASN A 118 10.47 23.69 2.05
N PRO A 119 9.95 24.30 0.96
CA PRO A 119 8.51 24.40 0.73
C PRO A 119 7.92 23.19 -0.03
N HIS A 120 8.68 22.14 -0.25
CA HIS A 120 8.25 21.02 -1.09
C HIS A 120 7.62 19.89 -0.25
N PRO A 121 6.57 19.23 -0.73
CA PRO A 121 6.01 18.08 -0.02
C PRO A 121 6.95 16.88 -0.10
N MET A 122 6.78 15.95 0.83
CA MET A 122 7.59 14.73 0.88
C MET A 122 7.08 13.65 -0.10
N PHE A 123 6.04 13.94 -0.84
CA PHE A 123 5.43 12.95 -1.73
C PHE A 123 5.04 13.54 -3.07
#